data_e7cc807becdb8af133c8b114b4ba248c
#
_entry.id   e7cc807becdb8af133c8b114b4ba248c
#
_cell.length_a   1.000
_cell.length_b   1.000
_cell.length_c   1.000
_cell.angle_alpha   90.00
_cell.angle_beta   90.00
_cell.angle_gamma   90.00
#
_symmetry.space_group_name_H-M   'P 1'
#
loop_
_entity.id
_entity.type
_entity.pdbx_description
1 polymer ?
#
loop_
_entity_poly.entity_id
_entity_poly.type
_entity_poly.pdbx_seq_one_letter_code
_entity_poly.pdbx_strand_id
1 'polypeptide(L)' 'MGTEYDVFEILLNGSVKWHACVREKQRALDTLKALGSRTFNECFATDLETRQIIGRVNNGSIAAQTIVEDPRATAS' A
#
# COMPACT_ATOMS: atom_id res chain seq x y z
N MET A 1 4.31 -10.03 21.61
CA MET A 1 4.77 -9.18 21.09
C MET A 1 3.98 -8.44 20.25
N GLY A 2 3.55 -7.46 20.49
CA GLY A 2 2.64 -6.70 19.79
C GLY A 2 3.25 -6.22 18.54
N THR A 3 2.87 -6.76 17.51
CA THR A 3 3.33 -6.32 16.24
C THR A 3 2.39 -5.24 15.75
N GLU A 4 2.95 -4.15 15.31
CA GLU A 4 2.16 -3.07 14.78
C GLU A 4 2.43 -2.89 13.31
N TYR A 5 1.45 -2.39 12.59
CA TYR A 5 1.53 -2.24 11.15
C TYR A 5 1.05 -0.85 10.76
N ASP A 6 1.75 -0.22 9.84
CA ASP A 6 1.35 1.07 9.31
C ASP A 6 0.71 0.88 7.95
N VAL A 7 -0.32 1.66 7.68
CA VAL A 7 -1.02 1.61 6.40
C VAL A 7 -0.82 2.94 5.69
N PHE A 8 -0.38 2.87 4.45
CA PHE A 8 -0.03 4.04 3.66
C PHE A 8 -0.73 4.04 2.32
N GLU A 9 -0.83 5.23 1.76
CA GLU A 9 -1.36 5.41 0.41
C GLU A 9 -0.35 6.21 -0.40
N ILE A 10 -0.11 5.80 -1.64
CA ILE A 10 0.79 6.54 -2.53
C ILE A 10 -0.06 7.47 -3.38
N LEU A 11 0.16 8.76 -3.22
CA LEU A 11 -0.63 9.76 -3.91
C LEU A 11 -0.12 9.95 -5.34
N LEU A 12 -0.92 10.60 -6.15
CA LEU A 12 -0.59 10.79 -7.56
C LEU A 12 0.71 11.55 -7.76
N ASN A 13 1.04 12.43 -6.84
CA ASN A 13 2.28 13.19 -6.96
C ASN A 13 3.49 12.43 -6.46
N GLY A 14 3.30 11.16 -6.09
CA GLY A 14 4.41 10.34 -5.61
C GLY A 14 4.65 10.39 -4.12
N SER A 15 3.96 11.25 -3.41
CA SER A 15 4.16 11.30 -1.96
C SER A 15 3.38 10.17 -1.29
N VAL A 16 3.74 9.87 -0.06
CA VAL A 16 3.12 8.80 0.69
C VAL A 16 2.36 9.39 1.86
N LYS A 17 1.11 8.98 1.98
CA LYS A 17 0.27 9.46 3.06
C LYS A 17 0.03 8.33 4.05
N TRP A 18 0.31 8.61 5.33
CA TRP A 18 0.06 7.65 6.40
C TRP A 18 -1.42 7.70 6.78
N HIS A 19 -2.03 6.55 6.92
CA HIS A 19 -3.44 6.48 7.25
C HIS A 19 -3.71 5.95 8.64
N ALA A 20 -3.03 4.91 9.03
CA ALA A 20 -3.36 4.27 10.29
C ALA A 20 -2.23 3.38 10.75
N CYS A 21 -2.20 3.17 12.06
CA CYS A 21 -1.32 2.17 12.65
C CYS A 21 -2.23 1.22 13.41
N VAL A 22 -2.15 -0.06 13.08
CA VAL A 22 -3.02 -1.05 13.71
C VAL A 22 -2.18 -2.20 14.23
N ARG A 23 -2.72 -2.88 15.23
CA ARG A 23 -2.07 -4.07 15.74
C ARG A 23 -2.65 -5.24 14.97
N GLU A 24 -2.11 -6.36 15.00
CA GLU A 24 -2.63 -7.56 14.35
C GLU A 24 -2.60 -7.46 12.83
N LYS A 25 -1.99 -8.45 12.26
CA LYS A 25 -1.81 -8.50 10.82
C LYS A 25 -3.14 -8.51 10.08
N GLN A 26 -4.10 -9.28 10.56
CA GLN A 26 -5.37 -9.38 9.88
C GLN A 26 -6.09 -8.03 9.85
N ARG A 27 -6.01 -7.29 10.95
CA ARG A 27 -6.62 -5.97 11.00
C ARG A 27 -5.95 -5.03 10.02
N ALA A 28 -4.64 -5.12 9.88
CA ALA A 28 -3.93 -4.29 8.93
C ALA A 28 -4.38 -4.61 7.51
N LEU A 29 -4.54 -5.87 7.20
CA LEU A 29 -4.99 -6.27 5.88
C LEU A 29 -6.43 -5.83 5.62
N ASP A 30 -7.29 -5.92 6.63
CA ASP A 30 -8.67 -5.46 6.48
C ASP A 30 -8.73 -3.96 6.28
N THR A 31 -7.93 -3.23 7.03
CA THR A 31 -7.86 -1.78 6.87
C THR A 31 -7.36 -1.42 5.49
N LEU A 32 -6.38 -2.15 5.01
CA LEU A 32 -5.81 -1.93 3.70
C LEU A 32 -6.86 -2.16 2.61
N LYS A 33 -7.65 -3.21 2.75
CA LYS A 33 -8.71 -3.49 1.80
C LYS A 33 -9.76 -2.39 1.80
N ALA A 34 -10.15 -1.95 2.98
CA ALA A 34 -11.16 -0.90 3.09
C ALA A 34 -10.65 0.39 2.46
N LEU A 35 -9.39 0.71 2.69
CA LEU A 35 -8.81 1.89 2.10
C LEU A 35 -8.74 1.77 0.59
N GLY A 36 -8.35 0.61 0.11
CA GLY A 36 -8.22 0.40 -1.32
C GLY A 36 -9.54 0.49 -2.06
N SER A 37 -10.66 0.27 -1.36
CA SER A 37 -11.95 0.39 -2.00
C SER A 37 -12.43 1.83 -2.07
N ARG A 38 -11.74 2.74 -1.39
CA ARG A 38 -12.13 4.14 -1.39
C ARG A 38 -11.29 4.99 -2.32
N THR A 39 -10.19 4.47 -2.80
CA THR A 39 -9.28 5.25 -3.61
C THR A 39 -8.77 4.37 -4.74
N PHE A 40 -8.29 5.01 -5.80
CA PHE A 40 -7.66 4.28 -6.90
C PHE A 40 -6.16 4.22 -6.71
N ASN A 41 -5.64 4.90 -5.71
CA ASN A 41 -4.19 4.93 -5.48
C ASN A 41 -3.73 3.62 -4.86
N GLU A 42 -2.49 3.28 -5.10
CA GLU A 42 -1.93 2.10 -4.50
C GLU A 42 -1.77 2.32 -3.01
N CYS A 43 -2.15 1.33 -2.22
CA CYS A 43 -1.99 1.38 -0.78
C CYS A 43 -1.22 0.16 -0.33
N PHE A 44 -0.49 0.29 0.75
CA PHE A 44 0.29 -0.82 1.26
C PHE A 44 0.39 -0.75 2.78
N ALA A 45 0.68 -1.88 3.38
CA ALA A 45 0.86 -1.96 4.82
C ALA A 45 2.23 -2.53 5.10
N THR A 46 2.89 -1.99 6.12
CA THR A 46 4.23 -2.43 6.49
C THR A 46 4.26 -2.88 7.94
N ASP A 47 5.13 -3.86 8.19
CA ASP A 47 5.40 -4.32 9.54
C ASP A 47 6.40 -3.35 10.17
N LEU A 48 6.04 -2.78 11.30
CA LEU A 48 6.90 -1.80 11.95
C LEU A 48 8.20 -2.40 12.43
N GLU A 49 8.19 -3.66 12.78
CA GLU A 49 9.38 -4.29 13.27
C GLU A 49 10.38 -4.60 12.18
N THR A 50 9.92 -5.22 11.11
CA THR A 50 10.80 -5.65 10.03
C THR A 50 10.88 -4.65 8.91
N ARG A 51 9.96 -3.69 8.89
CA ARG A 51 9.88 -2.68 7.83
C ARG A 51 9.56 -3.29 6.49
N GLN A 52 8.95 -4.45 6.48
CA GLN A 52 8.60 -5.12 5.23
C GLN A 52 7.14 -4.89 4.91
N ILE A 53 6.86 -4.82 3.62
CA ILE A 53 5.49 -4.67 3.17
C ILE A 53 4.80 -6.02 3.30
N ILE A 54 3.66 -6.03 3.98
CA ILE A 54 2.93 -7.28 4.17
C ILE A 54 1.76 -7.41 3.22
N GLY A 55 1.39 -6.34 2.53
CA GLY A 55 0.29 -6.41 1.58
C GLY A 55 0.16 -5.13 0.80
N ARG A 56 -0.46 -5.22 -0.35
CA ARG A 56 -0.72 -4.08 -1.21
C ARG A 56 -2.08 -4.22 -1.85
N VAL A 57 -2.71 -3.10 -2.15
CA VAL A 57 -3.95 -3.09 -2.91
C VAL A 57 -3.83 -2.03 -3.99
N ASN A 58 -4.64 -2.17 -5.02
CA ASN A 58 -4.62 -1.26 -6.16
C ASN A 58 -3.25 -1.18 -6.80
N ASN A 59 -2.51 -2.29 -6.72
CA ASN A 59 -1.23 -2.40 -7.38
C ASN A 59 -1.51 -2.30 -8.87
N GLY A 60 -0.84 -1.39 -9.55
CA GLY A 60 -1.14 -1.15 -10.96
C GLY A 60 -2.20 -0.10 -11.14
N SER A 61 -2.39 0.75 -10.13
CA SER A 61 -3.34 1.85 -10.21
C SER A 61 -2.96 2.79 -11.35
N ILE A 62 -3.84 3.73 -11.64
CA ILE A 62 -3.57 4.69 -12.71
C ILE A 62 -2.26 5.41 -12.46
N ALA A 63 -2.00 5.77 -11.22
CA ALA A 63 -0.76 6.46 -10.89
C ALA A 63 0.45 5.57 -11.17
N ALA A 64 0.35 4.32 -10.75
CA ALA A 64 1.45 3.39 -10.96
C ALA A 64 1.65 3.10 -12.44
N GLN A 65 0.57 2.98 -13.17
CA GLN A 65 0.65 2.72 -14.59
C GLN A 65 1.29 3.88 -15.33
N THR A 66 0.99 5.08 -14.89
CA THR A 66 1.58 6.26 -15.53
C THR A 66 3.09 6.28 -15.32
N ILE A 67 3.51 5.91 -14.14
CA ILE A 67 4.93 5.90 -13.84
C ILE A 67 5.63 4.78 -14.60
N VAL A 68 4.99 3.64 -14.69
CA VAL A 68 5.60 2.48 -15.28
C VAL A 68 5.17 2.35 -16.72
N GLU A 69 5.50 3.33 -17.51
CA GLU A 69 5.15 3.24 -18.89
C GLU A 69 6.12 2.39 -19.63
N ASP A 70 7.20 2.09 -19.04
CA ASP A 70 8.25 1.32 -19.66
C ASP A 70 7.76 -0.08 -19.98
N PRO A 71 7.75 -0.46 -21.23
CA PRO A 71 7.28 -1.79 -21.59
C PRO A 71 8.05 -2.91 -20.92
N ARG A 72 9.29 -2.69 -20.61
CA ARG A 72 10.07 -3.72 -19.95
C ARG A 72 9.58 -3.94 -18.54
N ALA A 73 9.20 -2.87 -17.88
CA ALA A 73 8.71 -2.99 -16.54
C ALA A 73 7.40 -3.72 -16.52
N THR A 74 6.57 -3.50 -17.53
CA THR A 74 5.29 -4.17 -17.56
C THR A 74 5.43 -5.60 -18.02
N ALA A 75 6.44 -5.88 -18.81
CA ALA A 75 6.62 -7.23 -19.31
C ALA A 75 7.15 -8.17 -18.26
N SER A 76 7.76 -7.65 -17.23
CA SER A 76 8.36 -8.50 -16.23
C SER A 76 7.37 -9.06 -15.25
#